data_90d09185209754d0d704760b39144eb4
#
_entry.id   90d09185209754d0d704760b39144eb4
#
_cell.length_a   1.000
_cell.length_b   1.000
_cell.length_c   1.000
_cell.angle_alpha   90.00
_cell.angle_beta   90.00
_cell.angle_gamma   90.00
#
_symmetry.space_group_name_H-M   'P 1'
#
loop_
_entity.id
_entity.type
_entity.pdbx_description
1 polymer ?
#
loop_
_entity_poly.entity_id
_entity_poly.type
_entity_poly.pdbx_seq_one_letter_code
_entity_poly.pdbx_strand_id
1 'polypeptide(L)'
;FICILNACGSIGSVDKGTRVHNAVISMGFLEDLVLGSALMDMYVKCSALEKAHKVLKELPVREVVSWNALIAGYVKQGQCHKALNCFERMQSEGLCPDVVTFVSILKACGTRGTIDNGKQIHRKILGRGLLGKGTMLGNALIDMYAKCGIFSEAEKVLKELSDRDVVSWNALIAGYAQQGQGNEVVNCVKLMQTEGLCPNTITFLCLLKVLGRTQAIDIGREVHNDIVDRGLLDKDIRVGNSLVYMYGKCGMLAKAQKVLEELPIRDVVSWNTLIAGYGQQEQCQEALDCFEQMQNEGLYPDVVTFICILKACGSTGAIDKGKQIHESIINKCLLRSDIVLGNALVNMYAKCGVLARARKVLEELPVRNVVSWNALLAGYAQHGHGPEALNCFEKMQNEGLIPNVVTLSCVLSACSRSGKLNEAQMLFTNMTTKYGINPTLEHYTCMVVVLGNVGCFDYVISAIEGMPSSDSLAVWLAVLTACRKCGNVKLGRLAFHQAMRLDGSCSTAYVLMANIFASANMQG
;
A
#
# COMPACT_ATOMS: atom_id res chain seq x y z
N PHE A 1 13.74 -20.09 39.47
CA PHE A 1 14.12 -19.90 38.07
C PHE A 1 12.88 -19.66 37.20
N ILE A 2 11.84 -20.49 37.24
CA ILE A 2 10.64 -20.37 36.37
C ILE A 2 9.98 -18.98 36.47
N CYS A 3 9.77 -18.47 37.69
CA CYS A 3 9.21 -17.13 37.90
C CYS A 3 10.09 -16.02 37.30
N ILE A 4 11.41 -16.15 37.40
CA ILE A 4 12.35 -15.17 36.83
C ILE A 4 12.34 -15.23 35.30
N LEU A 5 12.31 -16.43 34.70
CA LEU A 5 12.22 -16.65 33.28
C LEU A 5 10.93 -16.06 32.72
N ASN A 6 9.79 -16.31 33.37
CA ASN A 6 8.50 -15.73 32.98
C ASN A 6 8.54 -14.20 33.05
N ALA A 7 9.14 -13.62 34.07
CA ALA A 7 9.33 -12.17 34.21
C ALA A 7 10.24 -11.61 33.08
N CYS A 8 11.37 -12.29 32.79
CA CYS A 8 12.26 -11.90 31.68
C CYS A 8 11.54 -11.94 30.33
N GLY A 9 10.73 -12.98 30.08
CA GLY A 9 9.92 -13.10 28.87
C GLY A 9 8.88 -11.99 28.75
N SER A 10 8.21 -11.64 29.84
CA SER A 10 7.20 -10.56 29.87
C SER A 10 7.80 -9.17 29.64
N ILE A 11 9.01 -8.92 30.13
CA ILE A 11 9.75 -7.65 29.98
C ILE A 11 10.51 -7.60 28.63
N GLY A 12 10.68 -8.73 27.93
CA GLY A 12 11.49 -8.83 26.71
C GLY A 12 13.00 -8.75 26.95
N SER A 13 13.49 -9.02 28.16
CA SER A 13 14.91 -8.89 28.51
C SER A 13 15.71 -10.16 28.20
N VAL A 14 16.23 -10.25 26.99
CA VAL A 14 17.06 -11.39 26.53
C VAL A 14 18.32 -11.57 27.38
N ASP A 15 18.98 -10.47 27.77
CA ASP A 15 20.25 -10.52 28.50
C ASP A 15 20.08 -11.11 29.90
N LYS A 16 19.06 -10.66 30.64
CA LYS A 16 18.74 -11.24 31.96
C LYS A 16 18.32 -12.71 31.83
N GLY A 17 17.50 -13.04 30.82
CA GLY A 17 17.13 -14.41 30.53
C GLY A 17 18.31 -15.29 30.18
N THR A 18 19.31 -14.79 29.46
CA THR A 18 20.55 -15.54 29.15
C THR A 18 21.40 -15.80 30.40
N ARG A 19 21.47 -14.86 31.34
CA ARG A 19 22.15 -15.08 32.61
C ARG A 19 21.50 -16.21 33.44
N VAL A 20 20.16 -16.22 33.48
CA VAL A 20 19.41 -17.28 34.16
C VAL A 20 19.62 -18.62 33.44
N HIS A 21 19.63 -18.64 32.11
CA HIS A 21 19.93 -19.85 31.34
C HIS A 21 21.31 -20.42 31.68
N ASN A 22 22.35 -19.58 31.72
CA ASN A 22 23.70 -20.02 32.07
C ASN A 22 23.76 -20.56 33.50
N ALA A 23 23.04 -19.98 34.46
CA ALA A 23 22.94 -20.49 35.81
C ALA A 23 22.24 -21.87 35.86
N VAL A 24 21.16 -22.06 35.06
CA VAL A 24 20.46 -23.34 34.93
C VAL A 24 21.40 -24.43 34.38
N ILE A 25 22.22 -24.10 33.39
CA ILE A 25 23.20 -25.03 32.81
C ILE A 25 24.28 -25.37 33.86
N SER A 26 24.84 -24.37 34.55
CA SER A 26 25.91 -24.57 35.53
C SER A 26 25.49 -25.42 36.74
N MET A 27 24.18 -25.41 37.05
CA MET A 27 23.61 -26.22 38.15
C MET A 27 23.10 -27.60 37.68
N GLY A 28 23.20 -27.92 36.40
CA GLY A 28 22.73 -29.19 35.84
C GLY A 28 21.21 -29.36 35.76
N PHE A 29 20.44 -28.26 35.86
CA PHE A 29 18.99 -28.32 35.88
C PHE A 29 18.34 -28.30 34.47
N LEU A 30 19.11 -28.44 33.40
CA LEU A 30 18.57 -28.45 32.03
C LEU A 30 17.81 -29.75 31.73
N GLU A 31 18.01 -30.79 32.52
CA GLU A 31 17.28 -32.05 32.43
C GLU A 31 15.81 -31.95 32.93
N ASP A 32 15.48 -30.88 33.69
CA ASP A 32 14.12 -30.61 34.14
C ASP A 32 13.28 -30.07 32.96
N LEU A 33 12.30 -30.87 32.51
CA LEU A 33 11.42 -30.56 31.39
C LEU A 33 10.63 -29.26 31.59
N VAL A 34 10.21 -28.98 32.83
CA VAL A 34 9.43 -27.76 33.13
C VAL A 34 10.32 -26.52 33.01
N LEU A 35 11.54 -26.62 33.48
CA LEU A 35 12.52 -25.53 33.42
C LEU A 35 13.00 -25.30 31.96
N GLY A 36 13.23 -26.39 31.24
CA GLY A 36 13.56 -26.34 29.80
C GLY A 36 12.45 -25.67 28.96
N SER A 37 11.19 -26.04 29.22
CA SER A 37 10.03 -25.43 28.57
C SER A 37 9.89 -23.94 28.93
N ALA A 38 10.13 -23.55 30.17
CA ALA A 38 10.12 -22.15 30.62
C ALA A 38 11.24 -21.33 29.98
N LEU A 39 12.45 -21.91 29.79
CA LEU A 39 13.55 -21.29 29.07
C LEU A 39 13.18 -21.03 27.59
N MET A 40 12.59 -22.02 26.94
CA MET A 40 12.10 -21.86 25.56
C MET A 40 11.06 -20.76 25.44
N ASP A 41 10.03 -20.78 26.32
CA ASP A 41 8.96 -19.78 26.32
C ASP A 41 9.51 -18.36 26.54
N MET A 42 10.47 -18.21 27.46
CA MET A 42 11.17 -16.95 27.67
C MET A 42 11.86 -16.46 26.40
N TYR A 43 12.65 -17.31 25.71
CA TYR A 43 13.34 -16.91 24.49
C TYR A 43 12.37 -16.61 23.34
N VAL A 44 11.28 -17.38 23.22
CA VAL A 44 10.22 -17.13 22.24
C VAL A 44 9.55 -15.78 22.49
N LYS A 45 9.19 -15.47 23.75
CA LYS A 45 8.60 -14.18 24.14
C LYS A 45 9.54 -13.01 23.90
N CYS A 46 10.85 -13.22 24.16
CA CYS A 46 11.89 -12.24 23.85
C CYS A 46 12.26 -12.14 22.37
N SER A 47 11.57 -12.86 21.48
CA SER A 47 11.86 -12.88 20.03
C SER A 47 13.25 -13.45 19.66
N ALA A 48 13.95 -14.11 20.58
CA ALA A 48 15.26 -14.72 20.40
C ALA A 48 15.17 -16.19 19.94
N LEU A 49 14.51 -16.43 18.78
CA LEU A 49 14.11 -17.78 18.32
C LEU A 49 15.29 -18.71 18.04
N GLU A 50 16.45 -18.20 17.62
CA GLU A 50 17.65 -19.02 17.43
C GLU A 50 18.15 -19.62 18.75
N LYS A 51 18.07 -18.81 19.83
CA LYS A 51 18.41 -19.31 21.19
C LYS A 51 17.37 -20.33 21.67
N ALA A 52 16.07 -20.08 21.43
CA ALA A 52 15.02 -21.05 21.74
C ALA A 52 15.24 -22.38 20.98
N HIS A 53 15.60 -22.31 19.69
CA HIS A 53 15.89 -23.50 18.90
C HIS A 53 17.12 -24.26 19.42
N LYS A 54 18.15 -23.55 19.91
CA LYS A 54 19.34 -24.17 20.53
C LYS A 54 18.95 -24.91 21.82
N VAL A 55 18.18 -24.27 22.71
CA VAL A 55 17.65 -24.91 23.91
C VAL A 55 16.87 -26.16 23.57
N LEU A 56 15.97 -26.11 22.59
CA LEU A 56 15.19 -27.29 22.18
C LEU A 56 16.09 -28.47 21.76
N LYS A 57 17.23 -28.20 21.10
CA LYS A 57 18.19 -29.25 20.71
C LYS A 57 18.93 -29.85 21.90
N GLU A 58 19.15 -29.08 22.95
CA GLU A 58 19.87 -29.47 24.15
C GLU A 58 18.97 -30.23 25.16
N LEU A 59 17.62 -30.12 25.00
CA LEU A 59 16.70 -30.83 25.88
C LEU A 59 16.80 -32.36 25.66
N PRO A 60 16.87 -33.16 26.75
CA PRO A 60 16.96 -34.60 26.68
C PRO A 60 15.68 -35.25 26.10
N VAL A 61 14.54 -34.68 26.45
CA VAL A 61 13.21 -35.08 25.90
C VAL A 61 12.54 -33.86 25.29
N ARG A 62 12.07 -34.00 24.06
CA ARG A 62 11.36 -32.96 23.34
C ARG A 62 9.89 -33.32 23.26
N GLU A 63 9.04 -32.44 23.78
CA GLU A 63 7.60 -32.63 23.80
C GLU A 63 6.92 -31.79 22.71
N VAL A 64 5.69 -32.20 22.35
CA VAL A 64 4.84 -31.47 21.38
C VAL A 64 4.69 -30.00 21.77
N VAL A 65 4.56 -29.70 23.07
CA VAL A 65 4.40 -28.34 23.60
C VAL A 65 5.61 -27.46 23.28
N SER A 66 6.83 -27.99 23.44
CA SER A 66 8.08 -27.28 23.14
C SER A 66 8.22 -26.96 21.66
N TRP A 67 7.87 -27.90 20.78
CA TRP A 67 7.82 -27.68 19.35
C TRP A 67 6.75 -26.65 18.96
N ASN A 68 5.55 -26.73 19.55
CA ASN A 68 4.46 -25.78 19.31
C ASN A 68 4.86 -24.34 19.67
N ALA A 69 5.53 -24.15 20.80
CA ALA A 69 6.02 -22.83 21.21
C ALA A 69 7.01 -22.25 20.17
N LEU A 70 7.96 -23.07 19.69
CA LEU A 70 8.94 -22.63 18.70
C LEU A 70 8.30 -22.35 17.33
N ILE A 71 7.40 -23.24 16.86
CA ILE A 71 6.65 -23.08 15.61
C ILE A 71 5.83 -21.79 15.66
N ALA A 72 5.05 -21.57 16.72
CA ALA A 72 4.25 -20.35 16.89
C ALA A 72 5.11 -19.09 16.92
N GLY A 73 6.28 -19.16 17.58
CA GLY A 73 7.26 -18.07 17.58
C GLY A 73 7.75 -17.70 16.18
N TYR A 74 8.17 -18.70 15.38
CA TYR A 74 8.58 -18.46 14.00
C TYR A 74 7.45 -17.89 13.11
N VAL A 75 6.22 -18.40 13.28
CA VAL A 75 5.05 -17.87 12.56
C VAL A 75 4.78 -16.41 12.92
N LYS A 76 4.86 -16.06 14.21
CA LYS A 76 4.66 -14.68 14.69
C LYS A 76 5.69 -13.70 14.11
N GLN A 77 6.93 -14.15 13.88
CA GLN A 77 8.00 -13.36 13.26
C GLN A 77 7.99 -13.40 11.72
N GLY A 78 7.01 -14.06 11.09
CA GLY A 78 6.95 -14.21 9.63
C GLY A 78 7.99 -15.17 9.04
N GLN A 79 8.74 -15.91 9.89
CA GLN A 79 9.74 -16.90 9.45
C GLN A 79 9.10 -18.25 9.15
N CYS A 80 8.08 -18.24 8.26
CA CYS A 80 7.22 -19.40 8.00
C CYS A 80 7.98 -20.64 7.49
N HIS A 81 9.09 -20.47 6.75
CA HIS A 81 9.92 -21.60 6.31
C HIS A 81 10.57 -22.35 7.48
N LYS A 82 11.03 -21.62 8.51
CA LYS A 82 11.59 -22.26 9.70
C LYS A 82 10.51 -22.97 10.52
N ALA A 83 9.29 -22.40 10.55
CA ALA A 83 8.15 -23.07 11.19
C ALA A 83 7.81 -24.41 10.51
N LEU A 84 7.78 -24.46 9.17
CA LEU A 84 7.57 -25.67 8.40
C LEU A 84 8.68 -26.71 8.62
N ASN A 85 9.94 -26.28 8.61
CA ASN A 85 11.08 -27.16 8.92
C ASN A 85 11.00 -27.75 10.34
N CYS A 86 10.58 -26.95 11.33
CA CYS A 86 10.35 -27.43 12.70
C CYS A 86 9.24 -28.46 12.75
N PHE A 87 8.16 -28.26 11.98
CA PHE A 87 7.06 -29.21 11.90
C PHE A 87 7.48 -30.55 11.28
N GLU A 88 8.24 -30.53 10.18
CA GLU A 88 8.78 -31.74 9.53
C GLU A 88 9.71 -32.50 10.49
N ARG A 89 10.58 -31.76 11.20
CA ARG A 89 11.49 -32.34 12.16
C ARG A 89 10.78 -32.96 13.36
N MET A 90 9.77 -32.28 13.91
CA MET A 90 8.91 -32.84 14.96
C MET A 90 8.31 -34.19 14.54
N GLN A 91 7.83 -34.30 13.28
CA GLN A 91 7.27 -35.53 12.73
C GLN A 91 8.35 -36.61 12.54
N SER A 92 9.57 -36.23 12.10
CA SER A 92 10.68 -37.17 11.93
C SER A 92 11.18 -37.73 13.26
N GLU A 93 10.98 -37.00 14.37
CA GLU A 93 11.24 -37.46 15.74
C GLU A 93 10.10 -38.35 16.32
N GLY A 94 9.10 -38.68 15.48
CA GLY A 94 7.97 -39.58 15.86
C GLY A 94 6.89 -38.88 16.69
N LEU A 95 6.95 -37.57 16.88
CA LEU A 95 5.95 -36.84 17.65
C LEU A 95 4.69 -36.58 16.80
N CYS A 96 3.54 -36.82 17.40
CA CYS A 96 2.25 -36.59 16.75
C CYS A 96 1.82 -35.13 16.89
N PRO A 97 1.63 -34.36 15.75
CA PRO A 97 1.09 -33.01 15.79
C PRO A 97 -0.32 -32.99 16.41
N ASP A 98 -0.56 -32.04 17.29
CA ASP A 98 -1.85 -31.74 17.89
C ASP A 98 -2.59 -30.60 17.15
N VAL A 99 -3.75 -30.19 17.65
CA VAL A 99 -4.57 -29.09 17.09
C VAL A 99 -3.77 -27.78 17.03
N VAL A 100 -2.99 -27.47 18.08
CA VAL A 100 -2.20 -26.23 18.16
C VAL A 100 -1.10 -26.20 17.11
N THR A 101 -0.43 -27.36 16.90
CA THR A 101 0.56 -27.54 15.84
C THR A 101 -0.05 -27.24 14.47
N PHE A 102 -1.18 -27.91 14.15
CA PHE A 102 -1.83 -27.73 12.84
C PHE A 102 -2.30 -26.31 12.60
N VAL A 103 -2.93 -25.65 13.60
CA VAL A 103 -3.36 -24.25 13.49
C VAL A 103 -2.16 -23.32 13.19
N SER A 104 -1.04 -23.51 13.90
CA SER A 104 0.16 -22.70 13.71
C SER A 104 0.76 -22.88 12.31
N ILE A 105 0.81 -24.11 11.81
CA ILE A 105 1.37 -24.40 10.50
C ILE A 105 0.43 -23.95 9.37
N LEU A 106 -0.88 -24.11 9.51
CA LEU A 106 -1.85 -23.56 8.54
C LEU A 106 -1.72 -22.05 8.42
N LYS A 107 -1.54 -21.35 9.55
CA LYS A 107 -1.28 -19.90 9.56
C LYS A 107 0.02 -19.56 8.80
N ALA A 108 1.08 -20.36 8.97
CA ALA A 108 2.33 -20.19 8.22
C ALA A 108 2.12 -20.37 6.71
N CYS A 109 1.37 -21.39 6.30
CA CYS A 109 1.04 -21.66 4.89
C CYS A 109 0.25 -20.51 4.27
N GLY A 110 -0.77 -19.99 4.95
CA GLY A 110 -1.56 -18.85 4.47
C GLY A 110 -0.75 -17.57 4.32
N THR A 111 0.15 -17.28 5.25
CA THR A 111 0.98 -16.07 5.21
C THR A 111 1.97 -16.08 4.03
N ARG A 112 2.50 -17.23 3.65
CA ARG A 112 3.51 -17.39 2.60
C ARG A 112 2.93 -17.81 1.24
N GLY A 113 1.65 -18.16 1.18
CA GLY A 113 1.01 -18.68 -0.04
C GLY A 113 1.50 -20.07 -0.45
N THR A 114 2.02 -20.88 0.49
CA THR A 114 2.49 -22.26 0.22
C THR A 114 1.31 -23.24 0.23
N ILE A 115 0.50 -23.16 -0.82
CA ILE A 115 -0.76 -23.87 -0.90
C ILE A 115 -0.62 -25.41 -0.88
N ASP A 116 0.45 -25.95 -1.50
CA ASP A 116 0.65 -27.40 -1.56
C ASP A 116 0.86 -28.00 -0.17
N ASN A 117 1.65 -27.33 0.67
CA ASN A 117 1.83 -27.72 2.06
C ASN A 117 0.49 -27.62 2.83
N GLY A 118 -0.27 -26.55 2.60
CA GLY A 118 -1.60 -26.38 3.18
C GLY A 118 -2.56 -27.52 2.81
N LYS A 119 -2.62 -27.89 1.54
CA LYS A 119 -3.43 -29.04 1.06
C LYS A 119 -2.98 -30.36 1.65
N GLN A 120 -1.68 -30.56 1.80
CA GLN A 120 -1.14 -31.77 2.42
C GLN A 120 -1.54 -31.88 3.90
N ILE A 121 -1.48 -30.74 4.61
CA ILE A 121 -1.90 -30.67 6.03
C ILE A 121 -3.41 -30.89 6.15
N HIS A 122 -4.21 -30.28 5.27
CA HIS A 122 -5.67 -30.52 5.23
C HIS A 122 -6.00 -32.01 5.08
N ARG A 123 -5.34 -32.71 4.15
CA ARG A 123 -5.51 -34.17 4.01
C ARG A 123 -5.13 -34.94 5.28
N LYS A 124 -4.06 -34.52 5.99
CA LYS A 124 -3.69 -35.16 7.27
C LYS A 124 -4.73 -34.92 8.37
N ILE A 125 -5.34 -33.74 8.41
CA ILE A 125 -6.40 -33.39 9.37
C ILE A 125 -7.64 -34.23 9.10
N LEU A 126 -8.05 -34.36 7.83
CA LEU A 126 -9.19 -35.21 7.42
C LEU A 126 -8.94 -36.70 7.75
N GLY A 127 -7.75 -37.22 7.39
CA GLY A 127 -7.39 -38.63 7.65
C GLY A 127 -7.36 -39.00 9.14
N ARG A 128 -7.25 -38.01 10.04
CA ARG A 128 -7.32 -38.20 11.50
C ARG A 128 -8.69 -37.90 12.10
N GLY A 129 -9.68 -37.54 11.30
CA GLY A 129 -11.02 -37.16 11.77
C GLY A 129 -11.03 -35.96 12.75
N LEU A 130 -10.11 -35.00 12.58
CA LEU A 130 -9.97 -33.88 13.52
C LEU A 130 -10.88 -32.71 13.18
N LEU A 131 -11.43 -32.62 11.98
CA LEU A 131 -12.23 -31.48 11.52
C LEU A 131 -13.56 -31.35 12.29
N GLY A 132 -14.16 -32.48 12.74
CA GLY A 132 -15.40 -32.46 13.52
C GLY A 132 -15.25 -32.26 15.04
N LYS A 133 -14.02 -32.05 15.54
CA LYS A 133 -13.74 -31.92 16.98
C LYS A 133 -13.64 -30.45 17.47
N GLY A 134 -14.30 -29.54 16.79
CA GLY A 134 -14.34 -28.11 17.14
C GLY A 134 -14.02 -27.20 15.93
N THR A 135 -14.36 -25.92 16.04
CA THR A 135 -14.28 -24.93 14.95
C THR A 135 -12.85 -24.45 14.66
N MET A 136 -11.91 -24.61 15.60
CA MET A 136 -10.58 -24.02 15.53
C MET A 136 -9.77 -24.44 14.29
N LEU A 137 -9.75 -25.74 13.95
CA LEU A 137 -9.04 -26.24 12.76
C LEU A 137 -9.74 -25.84 11.47
N GLY A 138 -11.07 -25.87 11.46
CA GLY A 138 -11.87 -25.41 10.34
C GLY A 138 -11.61 -23.93 10.04
N ASN A 139 -11.63 -23.09 11.06
CA ASN A 139 -11.34 -21.66 10.94
C ASN A 139 -9.92 -21.41 10.42
N ALA A 140 -8.93 -22.18 10.88
CA ALA A 140 -7.55 -22.09 10.40
C ALA A 140 -7.39 -22.54 8.93
N LEU A 141 -8.15 -23.56 8.51
CA LEU A 141 -8.18 -24.01 7.10
C LEU A 141 -8.83 -22.96 6.20
N ILE A 142 -9.97 -22.41 6.62
CA ILE A 142 -10.66 -21.33 5.88
C ILE A 142 -9.72 -20.13 5.73
N ASP A 143 -9.09 -19.67 6.81
CA ASP A 143 -8.14 -18.54 6.79
C ASP A 143 -6.95 -18.83 5.85
N MET A 144 -6.40 -20.04 5.89
CA MET A 144 -5.29 -20.45 5.03
C MET A 144 -5.69 -20.44 3.55
N TYR A 145 -6.79 -21.08 3.18
CA TYR A 145 -7.27 -21.12 1.80
C TYR A 145 -7.65 -19.73 1.28
N ALA A 146 -8.35 -18.94 2.09
CA ALA A 146 -8.76 -17.58 1.75
C ALA A 146 -7.55 -16.65 1.51
N LYS A 147 -6.51 -16.72 2.34
CA LYS A 147 -5.25 -15.98 2.15
C LYS A 147 -4.48 -16.42 0.91
N CYS A 148 -4.58 -17.69 0.54
CA CYS A 148 -4.00 -18.22 -0.71
C CYS A 148 -4.87 -17.90 -1.95
N GLY A 149 -6.04 -17.28 -1.80
CA GLY A 149 -6.95 -16.94 -2.90
C GLY A 149 -7.76 -18.12 -3.44
N ILE A 150 -7.80 -19.25 -2.73
CA ILE A 150 -8.53 -20.47 -3.14
C ILE A 150 -9.87 -20.54 -2.41
N PHE A 151 -10.78 -19.67 -2.79
CA PHE A 151 -12.07 -19.49 -2.13
C PHE A 151 -12.99 -20.70 -2.26
N SER A 152 -12.94 -21.43 -3.37
CA SER A 152 -13.74 -22.66 -3.56
C SER A 152 -13.48 -23.70 -2.46
N GLU A 153 -12.21 -23.90 -2.09
CA GLU A 153 -11.88 -24.82 -1.00
C GLU A 153 -12.19 -24.23 0.38
N ALA A 154 -12.02 -22.91 0.57
CA ALA A 154 -12.40 -22.23 1.80
C ALA A 154 -13.90 -22.35 2.08
N GLU A 155 -14.75 -22.12 1.06
CA GLU A 155 -16.20 -22.28 1.16
C GLU A 155 -16.62 -23.75 1.39
N LYS A 156 -15.92 -24.70 0.75
CA LYS A 156 -16.16 -26.12 0.95
C LYS A 156 -15.91 -26.51 2.40
N VAL A 157 -14.76 -26.10 2.96
CA VAL A 157 -14.46 -26.34 4.39
C VAL A 157 -15.52 -25.68 5.27
N LEU A 158 -15.94 -24.44 4.98
CA LEU A 158 -17.00 -23.76 5.74
C LEU A 158 -18.32 -24.56 5.72
N LYS A 159 -18.70 -25.13 4.56
CA LYS A 159 -19.92 -25.94 4.42
C LYS A 159 -19.83 -27.30 5.13
N GLU A 160 -18.64 -27.87 5.24
CA GLU A 160 -18.38 -29.15 5.92
C GLU A 160 -18.35 -29.02 7.45
N LEU A 161 -18.22 -27.79 8.00
CA LEU A 161 -18.28 -27.55 9.45
C LEU A 161 -19.70 -27.79 9.97
N SER A 162 -19.84 -28.64 10.99
CA SER A 162 -21.11 -28.89 11.71
C SER A 162 -21.57 -27.65 12.46
N ASP A 163 -20.63 -26.98 13.11
CA ASP A 163 -20.86 -25.77 13.88
C ASP A 163 -20.08 -24.61 13.25
N ARG A 164 -20.78 -23.68 12.63
CA ARG A 164 -20.21 -22.45 12.08
C ARG A 164 -20.41 -21.31 13.06
N ASP A 165 -19.35 -20.60 13.37
CA ASP A 165 -19.36 -19.44 14.25
C ASP A 165 -19.01 -18.16 13.50
N VAL A 166 -19.11 -17.03 14.18
CA VAL A 166 -18.73 -15.70 13.63
C VAL A 166 -17.26 -15.68 13.17
N VAL A 167 -16.38 -16.49 13.79
CA VAL A 167 -14.96 -16.54 13.44
C VAL A 167 -14.76 -17.29 12.12
N SER A 168 -15.53 -18.36 11.86
CA SER A 168 -15.52 -19.11 10.60
C SER A 168 -15.88 -18.19 9.43
N TRP A 169 -16.97 -17.45 9.55
CA TRP A 169 -17.42 -16.49 8.55
C TRP A 169 -16.43 -15.34 8.38
N ASN A 170 -15.91 -14.78 9.48
CA ASN A 170 -14.94 -13.68 9.41
C ASN A 170 -13.61 -14.08 8.74
N ALA A 171 -13.18 -15.34 8.86
CA ALA A 171 -12.01 -15.84 8.15
C ALA A 171 -12.20 -15.78 6.61
N LEU A 172 -13.38 -16.19 6.13
CA LEU A 172 -13.73 -16.13 4.71
C LEU A 172 -13.92 -14.69 4.24
N ILE A 173 -14.69 -13.88 4.99
CA ILE A 173 -14.95 -12.45 4.72
C ILE A 173 -13.65 -11.66 4.63
N ALA A 174 -12.72 -11.86 5.57
CA ALA A 174 -11.43 -11.18 5.57
C ALA A 174 -10.58 -11.54 4.34
N GLY A 175 -10.62 -12.79 3.90
CA GLY A 175 -9.95 -13.23 2.68
C GLY A 175 -10.51 -12.55 1.43
N TYR A 176 -11.82 -12.57 1.24
CA TYR A 176 -12.48 -11.85 0.13
C TYR A 176 -12.21 -10.35 0.17
N ALA A 177 -12.25 -9.73 1.36
CA ALA A 177 -11.95 -8.30 1.54
C ALA A 177 -10.50 -7.96 1.17
N GLN A 178 -9.55 -8.84 1.46
CA GLN A 178 -8.14 -8.67 1.11
C GLN A 178 -7.93 -8.71 -0.40
N GLN A 179 -8.65 -9.58 -1.12
CA GLN A 179 -8.60 -9.69 -2.59
C GLN A 179 -9.48 -8.66 -3.31
N GLY A 180 -10.20 -7.81 -2.58
CA GLY A 180 -11.04 -6.76 -3.15
C GLY A 180 -12.36 -7.26 -3.75
N GLN A 181 -12.79 -8.49 -3.44
CA GLN A 181 -14.02 -9.10 -3.94
C GLN A 181 -15.23 -8.61 -3.11
N GLY A 182 -15.70 -7.41 -3.42
CA GLY A 182 -16.71 -6.71 -2.64
C GLY A 182 -18.06 -7.40 -2.57
N ASN A 183 -18.55 -7.90 -3.70
CA ASN A 183 -19.83 -8.57 -3.79
C ASN A 183 -19.87 -9.83 -2.92
N GLU A 184 -18.77 -10.59 -2.91
CA GLU A 184 -18.66 -11.81 -2.13
C GLU A 184 -18.63 -11.53 -0.63
N VAL A 185 -17.99 -10.43 -0.21
CA VAL A 185 -18.03 -9.98 1.20
C VAL A 185 -19.46 -9.68 1.64
N VAL A 186 -20.23 -8.92 0.84
CA VAL A 186 -21.63 -8.59 1.13
C VAL A 186 -22.49 -9.88 1.18
N ASN A 187 -22.29 -10.78 0.23
CA ASN A 187 -23.00 -12.06 0.20
C ASN A 187 -22.71 -12.92 1.45
N CYS A 188 -21.44 -13.03 1.84
CA CYS A 188 -21.04 -13.75 3.04
C CYS A 188 -21.67 -13.16 4.31
N VAL A 189 -21.74 -11.85 4.45
CA VAL A 189 -22.41 -11.20 5.59
C VAL A 189 -23.90 -11.50 5.61
N LYS A 190 -24.58 -11.46 4.45
CA LYS A 190 -25.99 -11.83 4.35
C LYS A 190 -26.24 -13.30 4.73
N LEU A 191 -25.42 -14.22 4.22
CA LEU A 191 -25.53 -15.63 4.53
C LEU A 191 -25.29 -15.91 6.03
N MET A 192 -24.27 -15.27 6.62
CA MET A 192 -24.01 -15.31 8.05
C MET A 192 -25.24 -14.88 8.87
N GLN A 193 -25.91 -13.79 8.46
CA GLN A 193 -27.13 -13.28 9.11
C GLN A 193 -28.31 -14.25 8.94
N THR A 194 -28.46 -14.90 7.77
CA THR A 194 -29.52 -15.92 7.56
C THR A 194 -29.33 -17.16 8.43
N GLU A 195 -28.10 -17.47 8.84
CA GLU A 195 -27.78 -18.51 9.83
C GLU A 195 -28.02 -18.06 11.28
N GLY A 196 -28.54 -16.85 11.51
CA GLY A 196 -28.79 -16.29 12.84
C GLY A 196 -27.54 -15.74 13.56
N LEU A 197 -26.41 -15.67 12.85
CA LEU A 197 -25.17 -15.15 13.42
C LEU A 197 -25.10 -13.62 13.27
N CYS A 198 -24.79 -12.93 14.37
CA CYS A 198 -24.69 -11.49 14.37
C CYS A 198 -23.30 -11.01 13.94
N PRO A 199 -23.19 -10.10 12.94
CA PRO A 199 -21.95 -9.43 12.62
C PRO A 199 -21.31 -8.76 13.83
N ASN A 200 -20.01 -8.92 14.01
CA ASN A 200 -19.24 -8.28 15.07
C ASN A 200 -18.34 -7.16 14.50
N THR A 201 -17.57 -6.51 15.35
CA THR A 201 -16.63 -5.45 14.97
C THR A 201 -15.74 -5.86 13.78
N ILE A 202 -15.17 -7.08 13.77
CA ILE A 202 -14.29 -7.56 12.70
C ILE A 202 -15.04 -7.66 11.37
N THR A 203 -16.28 -8.17 11.40
CA THR A 203 -17.16 -8.23 10.22
C THR A 203 -17.36 -6.84 9.63
N PHE A 204 -17.73 -5.84 10.48
CA PHE A 204 -17.95 -4.47 10.03
C PHE A 204 -16.69 -3.81 9.49
N LEU A 205 -15.53 -4.01 10.12
CA LEU A 205 -14.26 -3.48 9.63
C LEU A 205 -13.93 -3.98 8.22
N CYS A 206 -14.10 -5.29 7.96
CA CYS A 206 -13.89 -5.88 6.64
C CYS A 206 -14.91 -5.33 5.62
N LEU A 207 -16.18 -5.26 5.99
CA LEU A 207 -17.27 -4.78 5.14
C LEU A 207 -17.08 -3.32 4.76
N LEU A 208 -16.84 -2.42 5.71
CA LEU A 208 -16.63 -0.99 5.47
C LEU A 208 -15.42 -0.72 4.58
N LYS A 209 -14.33 -1.46 4.78
CA LYS A 209 -13.13 -1.35 3.94
C LYS A 209 -13.43 -1.68 2.47
N VAL A 210 -14.23 -2.69 2.24
CA VAL A 210 -14.61 -3.12 0.89
C VAL A 210 -15.60 -2.14 0.28
N LEU A 211 -16.62 -1.72 1.02
CA LEU A 211 -17.62 -0.75 0.56
C LEU A 211 -16.97 0.58 0.14
N GLY A 212 -15.94 1.03 0.86
CA GLY A 212 -15.16 2.20 0.46
C GLY A 212 -14.38 1.99 -0.85
N ARG A 213 -13.89 0.77 -1.11
CA ARG A 213 -13.17 0.44 -2.36
C ARG A 213 -14.10 0.32 -3.56
N THR A 214 -15.27 -0.29 -3.37
CA THR A 214 -16.28 -0.51 -4.43
C THR A 214 -17.21 0.68 -4.61
N GLN A 215 -17.08 1.70 -3.78
CA GLN A 215 -17.93 2.91 -3.75
C GLN A 215 -19.43 2.59 -3.60
N ALA A 216 -19.76 1.47 -2.94
CA ALA A 216 -21.13 1.00 -2.72
C ALA A 216 -21.81 1.77 -1.57
N ILE A 217 -22.14 3.04 -1.82
CA ILE A 217 -22.60 4.00 -0.79
C ILE A 217 -23.94 3.61 -0.15
N ASP A 218 -24.87 3.03 -0.91
CA ASP A 218 -26.20 2.70 -0.39
C ASP A 218 -26.11 1.60 0.67
N ILE A 219 -25.35 0.53 0.41
CA ILE A 219 -25.06 -0.52 1.39
C ILE A 219 -24.26 0.08 2.56
N GLY A 220 -23.34 1.01 2.28
CA GLY A 220 -22.58 1.71 3.31
C GLY A 220 -23.47 2.49 4.30
N ARG A 221 -24.57 3.08 3.85
CA ARG A 221 -25.55 3.76 4.71
C ARG A 221 -26.33 2.78 5.59
N GLU A 222 -26.76 1.64 5.02
CA GLU A 222 -27.44 0.59 5.79
C GLU A 222 -26.53 0.05 6.90
N VAL A 223 -25.27 -0.23 6.57
CA VAL A 223 -24.26 -0.70 7.51
C VAL A 223 -23.96 0.35 8.60
N HIS A 224 -23.92 1.64 8.23
CA HIS A 224 -23.76 2.72 9.20
C HIS A 224 -24.91 2.73 10.22
N ASN A 225 -26.15 2.64 9.77
CA ASN A 225 -27.31 2.60 10.65
C ASN A 225 -27.26 1.39 11.59
N ASP A 226 -26.92 0.18 11.09
CA ASP A 226 -26.77 -1.02 11.92
C ASP A 226 -25.66 -0.86 12.98
N ILE A 227 -24.57 -0.18 12.65
CA ILE A 227 -23.47 0.13 13.59
C ILE A 227 -23.95 1.08 14.69
N VAL A 228 -24.71 2.12 14.34
CA VAL A 228 -25.29 3.10 15.30
C VAL A 228 -26.30 2.41 16.22
N ASP A 229 -27.24 1.65 15.65
CA ASP A 229 -28.28 0.92 16.42
C ASP A 229 -27.68 -0.06 17.43
N ARG A 230 -26.50 -0.60 17.16
CA ARG A 230 -25.77 -1.49 18.09
C ARG A 230 -24.86 -0.75 19.06
N GLY A 231 -24.76 0.57 18.99
CA GLY A 231 -23.87 1.39 19.82
C GLY A 231 -22.40 0.99 19.69
N LEU A 232 -21.93 0.64 18.47
CA LEU A 232 -20.55 0.20 18.24
C LEU A 232 -19.58 1.38 18.10
N LEU A 233 -20.06 2.59 17.80
CA LEU A 233 -19.23 3.79 17.71
C LEU A 233 -18.61 4.16 19.05
N ASP A 234 -19.36 3.95 20.15
CA ASP A 234 -18.89 4.24 21.50
C ASP A 234 -17.92 3.16 22.04
N LYS A 235 -17.97 1.96 21.46
CA LYS A 235 -17.22 0.80 21.97
C LYS A 235 -15.87 0.60 21.28
N ASP A 236 -15.75 0.99 20.03
CA ASP A 236 -14.55 0.72 19.25
C ASP A 236 -14.27 1.82 18.20
N ILE A 237 -13.32 2.68 18.49
CA ILE A 237 -12.88 3.77 17.61
C ILE A 237 -12.52 3.32 16.19
N ARG A 238 -12.07 2.06 16.02
CA ARG A 238 -11.71 1.51 14.70
C ARG A 238 -12.91 1.43 13.76
N VAL A 239 -14.11 1.20 14.31
CA VAL A 239 -15.36 1.19 13.52
C VAL A 239 -15.67 2.59 13.01
N GLY A 240 -15.56 3.60 13.86
CA GLY A 240 -15.73 5.00 13.48
C GLY A 240 -14.71 5.42 12.41
N ASN A 241 -13.43 5.11 12.60
CA ASN A 241 -12.38 5.38 11.62
C ASN A 241 -12.64 4.68 10.27
N SER A 242 -13.20 3.46 10.30
CA SER A 242 -13.56 2.74 9.07
C SER A 242 -14.78 3.32 8.37
N LEU A 243 -15.74 3.89 9.11
CA LEU A 243 -16.86 4.64 8.53
C LEU A 243 -16.38 5.94 7.88
N VAL A 244 -15.51 6.70 8.53
CA VAL A 244 -14.88 7.90 7.97
C VAL A 244 -14.13 7.53 6.68
N TYR A 245 -13.37 6.44 6.69
CA TYR A 245 -12.68 5.92 5.51
C TYR A 245 -13.67 5.57 4.37
N MET A 246 -14.72 4.84 4.67
CA MET A 246 -15.72 4.42 3.68
C MET A 246 -16.39 5.63 3.03
N TYR A 247 -16.88 6.59 3.83
CA TYR A 247 -17.49 7.80 3.30
C TYR A 247 -16.50 8.67 2.52
N GLY A 248 -15.25 8.79 3.01
CA GLY A 248 -14.17 9.50 2.31
C GLY A 248 -13.87 8.92 0.93
N LYS A 249 -13.80 7.58 0.83
CA LYS A 249 -13.59 6.88 -0.45
C LYS A 249 -14.76 7.00 -1.41
N CYS A 250 -15.98 7.07 -0.90
CA CYS A 250 -17.18 7.29 -1.70
C CYS A 250 -17.40 8.77 -2.09
N GLY A 251 -16.48 9.68 -1.76
CA GLY A 251 -16.60 11.12 -2.04
C GLY A 251 -17.61 11.86 -1.15
N MET A 252 -18.15 11.22 -0.13
CA MET A 252 -19.13 11.79 0.79
C MET A 252 -18.46 12.47 2.00
N LEU A 253 -17.55 13.43 1.73
CA LEU A 253 -16.67 14.03 2.75
C LEU A 253 -17.42 14.75 3.87
N ALA A 254 -18.52 15.44 3.56
CA ALA A 254 -19.35 16.07 4.57
C ALA A 254 -19.94 15.05 5.58
N LYS A 255 -20.29 13.84 5.11
CA LYS A 255 -20.73 12.76 6.00
C LYS A 255 -19.56 12.15 6.77
N ALA A 256 -18.40 12.01 6.14
CA ALA A 256 -17.18 11.53 6.79
C ALA A 256 -16.81 12.45 7.96
N GLN A 257 -16.87 13.76 7.75
CA GLN A 257 -16.62 14.78 8.78
C GLN A 257 -17.66 14.69 9.91
N LYS A 258 -18.94 14.60 9.56
CA LYS A 258 -20.01 14.47 10.56
C LYS A 258 -19.81 13.22 11.46
N VAL A 259 -19.47 12.08 10.86
CA VAL A 259 -19.16 10.86 11.63
C VAL A 259 -17.96 11.09 12.55
N LEU A 260 -16.90 11.78 12.07
CA LEU A 260 -15.75 12.10 12.91
C LEU A 260 -16.13 12.98 14.11
N GLU A 261 -16.99 13.99 13.88
CA GLU A 261 -17.48 14.90 14.93
C GLU A 261 -18.35 14.19 15.98
N GLU A 262 -19.10 13.17 15.58
CA GLU A 262 -19.95 12.34 16.44
C GLU A 262 -19.14 11.31 17.26
N LEU A 263 -17.88 11.04 16.93
CA LEU A 263 -17.07 10.11 17.71
C LEU A 263 -16.76 10.64 19.11
N PRO A 264 -16.96 9.83 20.16
CA PRO A 264 -16.71 10.24 21.55
C PRO A 264 -15.23 10.48 21.82
N ILE A 265 -14.36 9.77 21.13
CA ILE A 265 -12.91 9.91 21.19
C ILE A 265 -12.38 9.96 19.75
N ARG A 266 -11.53 10.94 19.47
CA ARG A 266 -10.81 11.06 18.20
C ARG A 266 -9.33 10.90 18.45
N ASP A 267 -8.67 10.09 17.65
CA ASP A 267 -7.23 9.92 17.68
C ASP A 267 -6.56 10.45 16.40
N VAL A 268 -5.25 10.35 16.34
CA VAL A 268 -4.47 10.76 15.15
C VAL A 268 -4.91 9.99 13.89
N VAL A 269 -5.32 8.72 14.04
CA VAL A 269 -5.78 7.88 12.91
C VAL A 269 -7.12 8.38 12.38
N SER A 270 -8.02 8.81 13.27
CA SER A 270 -9.32 9.38 12.90
C SER A 270 -9.16 10.61 12.00
N TRP A 271 -8.34 11.56 12.44
CA TRP A 271 -8.02 12.77 11.68
C TRP A 271 -7.26 12.48 10.39
N ASN A 272 -6.23 11.62 10.42
CA ASN A 272 -5.48 11.22 9.23
C ASN A 272 -6.38 10.61 8.16
N THR A 273 -7.39 9.85 8.57
CA THR A 273 -8.33 9.23 7.64
C THR A 273 -9.17 10.27 6.91
N LEU A 274 -9.67 11.29 7.62
CA LEU A 274 -10.44 12.38 7.01
C LEU A 274 -9.55 13.28 6.13
N ILE A 275 -8.38 13.68 6.62
CA ILE A 275 -7.38 14.48 5.88
C ILE A 275 -7.00 13.78 4.57
N ALA A 276 -6.73 12.47 4.62
CA ALA A 276 -6.43 11.69 3.43
C ALA A 276 -7.62 11.61 2.47
N GLY A 277 -8.84 11.55 2.98
CA GLY A 277 -10.08 11.60 2.19
C GLY A 277 -10.20 12.90 1.41
N TYR A 278 -10.07 14.05 2.07
CA TYR A 278 -10.05 15.36 1.43
C TYR A 278 -8.93 15.49 0.41
N GLY A 279 -7.71 15.03 0.74
CA GLY A 279 -6.58 15.06 -0.17
C GLY A 279 -6.72 14.19 -1.43
N GLN A 280 -7.56 13.14 -1.39
CA GLN A 280 -7.87 12.30 -2.56
C GLN A 280 -8.90 12.94 -3.50
N GLN A 281 -9.80 13.75 -2.96
CA GLN A 281 -10.82 14.48 -3.72
C GLN A 281 -10.33 15.88 -4.14
N GLU A 282 -9.04 16.14 -4.01
CA GLU A 282 -8.41 17.42 -4.33
C GLU A 282 -8.93 18.63 -3.52
N GLN A 283 -9.67 18.37 -2.45
CA GLN A 283 -10.14 19.38 -1.49
C GLN A 283 -9.04 19.64 -0.46
N CYS A 284 -7.96 20.26 -0.94
CA CYS A 284 -6.73 20.39 -0.17
C CYS A 284 -6.81 21.46 0.93
N GLN A 285 -7.68 22.48 0.76
CA GLN A 285 -7.88 23.51 1.79
C GLN A 285 -8.58 22.91 3.01
N GLU A 286 -9.62 22.12 2.79
CA GLU A 286 -10.36 21.43 3.85
C GLU A 286 -9.45 20.43 4.59
N ALA A 287 -8.50 19.80 3.88
CA ALA A 287 -7.48 18.96 4.52
C ALA A 287 -6.57 19.77 5.47
N LEU A 288 -6.21 21.01 5.10
CA LEU A 288 -5.43 21.91 5.95
C LEU A 288 -6.24 22.37 7.18
N ASP A 289 -7.52 22.67 6.99
CA ASP A 289 -8.43 23.07 8.06
C ASP A 289 -8.62 21.91 9.08
N CYS A 290 -8.78 20.68 8.60
CA CYS A 290 -8.81 19.49 9.45
C CYS A 290 -7.51 19.29 10.24
N PHE A 291 -6.36 19.59 9.64
CA PHE A 291 -5.09 19.52 10.33
C PHE A 291 -4.99 20.55 11.48
N GLU A 292 -5.50 21.76 11.27
CA GLU A 292 -5.54 22.78 12.31
C GLU A 292 -6.48 22.39 13.45
N GLN A 293 -7.66 21.83 13.12
CA GLN A 293 -8.58 21.31 14.12
C GLN A 293 -7.96 20.20 14.96
N MET A 294 -7.27 19.23 14.31
CA MET A 294 -6.53 18.17 15.00
C MET A 294 -5.51 18.73 16.01
N GLN A 295 -4.76 19.78 15.62
CA GLN A 295 -3.80 20.43 16.50
C GLN A 295 -4.47 21.18 17.66
N ASN A 296 -5.61 21.83 17.40
CA ASN A 296 -6.42 22.52 18.42
C ASN A 296 -6.99 21.56 19.46
N GLU A 297 -7.26 20.28 19.08
CA GLU A 297 -7.62 19.19 20.01
C GLU A 297 -6.42 18.67 20.83
N GLY A 298 -5.21 19.24 20.64
CA GLY A 298 -4.01 18.83 21.35
C GLY A 298 -3.36 17.54 20.82
N LEU A 299 -3.78 17.06 19.65
CA LEU A 299 -3.23 15.86 19.03
C LEU A 299 -1.94 16.19 18.28
N TYR A 300 -0.91 15.35 18.47
CA TYR A 300 0.38 15.53 17.83
C TYR A 300 0.42 14.82 16.47
N PRO A 301 0.74 15.55 15.37
CA PRO A 301 0.89 14.95 14.05
C PRO A 301 1.97 13.86 14.02
N ASP A 302 1.64 12.76 13.36
CA ASP A 302 2.56 11.68 13.03
C ASP A 302 3.10 11.79 11.60
N VAL A 303 3.91 10.82 11.16
CA VAL A 303 4.50 10.79 9.81
C VAL A 303 3.41 10.79 8.73
N VAL A 304 2.32 10.05 8.95
CA VAL A 304 1.20 9.96 7.99
C VAL A 304 0.50 11.30 7.85
N THR A 305 0.25 11.98 8.97
CA THR A 305 -0.31 13.34 8.98
C THR A 305 0.55 14.29 8.13
N PHE A 306 1.86 14.31 8.39
CA PHE A 306 2.77 15.18 7.66
C PHE A 306 2.80 14.90 6.15
N ILE A 307 2.80 13.62 5.74
CA ILE A 307 2.76 13.23 4.33
C ILE A 307 1.49 13.75 3.65
N CYS A 308 0.32 13.56 4.29
CA CYS A 308 -0.96 14.00 3.73
C CYS A 308 -1.01 15.53 3.59
N ILE A 309 -0.56 16.25 4.60
CA ILE A 309 -0.59 17.72 4.60
C ILE A 309 0.46 18.31 3.64
N LEU A 310 1.67 17.75 3.56
CA LEU A 310 2.66 18.18 2.55
C LEU A 310 2.12 18.00 1.12
N LYS A 311 1.37 16.90 0.87
CA LYS A 311 0.70 16.71 -0.42
C LYS A 311 -0.35 17.82 -0.67
N ALA A 312 -1.15 18.16 0.32
CA ALA A 312 -2.14 19.23 0.24
C ALA A 312 -1.47 20.59 0.00
N CYS A 313 -0.41 20.92 0.74
CA CYS A 313 0.37 22.15 0.54
C CYS A 313 0.95 22.25 -0.88
N GLY A 314 1.47 21.14 -1.41
CA GLY A 314 1.99 21.10 -2.79
C GLY A 314 0.92 21.32 -3.84
N SER A 315 -0.30 20.86 -3.61
CA SER A 315 -1.43 21.01 -4.56
C SER A 315 -2.08 22.40 -4.50
N THR A 316 -2.15 23.02 -3.31
CA THR A 316 -2.69 24.38 -3.11
C THR A 316 -1.65 25.49 -3.33
N GLY A 317 -0.36 25.15 -3.41
CA GLY A 317 0.71 26.14 -3.41
C GLY A 317 0.93 26.81 -2.03
N ALA A 318 0.45 26.24 -0.94
CA ALA A 318 0.56 26.78 0.42
C ALA A 318 1.98 26.64 0.98
N ILE A 319 2.93 27.37 0.38
CA ILE A 319 4.36 27.27 0.67
C ILE A 319 4.73 27.61 2.12
N ASP A 320 4.09 28.60 2.73
CA ASP A 320 4.44 29.04 4.08
C ASP A 320 4.01 28.01 5.13
N LYS A 321 2.85 27.38 4.95
CA LYS A 321 2.44 26.22 5.77
C LYS A 321 3.40 25.04 5.56
N GLY A 322 3.79 24.78 4.32
CA GLY A 322 4.79 23.77 3.99
C GLY A 322 6.15 23.98 4.67
N LYS A 323 6.61 25.24 4.80
CA LYS A 323 7.84 25.58 5.53
C LYS A 323 7.70 25.32 7.04
N GLN A 324 6.59 25.73 7.66
CA GLN A 324 6.32 25.46 9.08
C GLN A 324 6.33 23.98 9.39
N ILE A 325 5.71 23.17 8.51
CA ILE A 325 5.70 21.72 8.64
C ILE A 325 7.11 21.14 8.49
N HIS A 326 7.90 21.65 7.54
CA HIS A 326 9.29 21.24 7.36
C HIS A 326 10.12 21.49 8.63
N GLU A 327 9.99 22.67 9.25
CA GLU A 327 10.64 22.99 10.53
C GLU A 327 10.21 22.03 11.65
N SER A 328 8.91 21.71 11.73
CA SER A 328 8.39 20.75 12.70
C SER A 328 8.99 19.34 12.50
N ILE A 329 9.17 18.92 11.24
CA ILE A 329 9.78 17.63 10.89
C ILE A 329 11.26 17.58 11.27
N ILE A 330 12.01 18.68 11.03
CA ILE A 330 13.41 18.81 11.42
C ILE A 330 13.55 18.73 12.93
N ASN A 331 12.76 19.50 13.68
CA ASN A 331 12.78 19.55 15.14
C ASN A 331 12.51 18.19 15.79
N LYS A 332 11.69 17.35 15.14
CA LYS A 332 11.41 15.97 15.56
C LYS A 332 12.42 14.94 15.03
N CYS A 333 13.44 15.35 14.29
CA CYS A 333 14.47 14.49 13.66
C CYS A 333 13.90 13.35 12.77
N LEU A 334 12.71 13.54 12.18
CA LEU A 334 11.99 12.50 11.44
C LEU A 334 12.59 12.19 10.06
N LEU A 335 13.33 13.10 9.44
CA LEU A 335 13.94 12.91 8.11
C LEU A 335 15.01 11.80 8.08
N ARG A 336 15.60 11.48 9.22
CA ARG A 336 16.64 10.43 9.29
C ARG A 336 16.06 9.01 9.26
N SER A 337 14.81 8.86 9.67
CA SER A 337 14.15 7.57 9.84
C SER A 337 13.15 7.22 8.74
N ASP A 338 12.67 8.20 7.98
CA ASP A 338 11.58 7.98 7.02
C ASP A 338 11.85 8.67 5.67
N ILE A 339 12.20 7.85 4.67
CA ILE A 339 12.45 8.30 3.30
C ILE A 339 11.16 8.79 2.61
N VAL A 340 9.98 8.25 2.98
CA VAL A 340 8.71 8.64 2.35
C VAL A 340 8.35 10.07 2.72
N LEU A 341 8.62 10.45 3.98
CA LEU A 341 8.44 11.82 4.45
C LEU A 341 9.39 12.79 3.73
N GLY A 342 10.65 12.39 3.54
CA GLY A 342 11.62 13.15 2.76
C GLY A 342 11.16 13.38 1.32
N ASN A 343 10.68 12.32 0.67
CA ASN A 343 10.12 12.40 -0.69
C ASN A 343 8.89 13.33 -0.77
N ALA A 344 8.02 13.30 0.24
CA ALA A 344 6.86 14.20 0.32
C ALA A 344 7.27 15.68 0.42
N LEU A 345 8.33 15.98 1.20
CA LEU A 345 8.89 17.34 1.29
C LEU A 345 9.47 17.81 -0.03
N VAL A 346 10.28 16.99 -0.70
CA VAL A 346 10.82 17.31 -2.03
C VAL A 346 9.69 17.60 -3.00
N ASN A 347 8.66 16.74 -3.03
CA ASN A 347 7.51 16.90 -3.91
C ASN A 347 6.70 18.17 -3.60
N MET A 348 6.49 18.49 -2.33
CA MET A 348 5.80 19.72 -1.91
C MET A 348 6.53 20.97 -2.43
N TYR A 349 7.84 21.08 -2.17
CA TYR A 349 8.62 22.23 -2.65
C TYR A 349 8.68 22.29 -4.17
N ALA A 350 8.80 21.13 -4.83
CA ALA A 350 8.85 21.03 -6.29
C ALA A 350 7.53 21.51 -6.92
N LYS A 351 6.39 21.08 -6.40
CA LYS A 351 5.05 21.52 -6.87
C LYS A 351 4.78 23.00 -6.61
N CYS A 352 5.24 23.54 -5.47
CA CYS A 352 5.15 24.97 -5.17
C CYS A 352 6.12 25.83 -6.01
N GLY A 353 6.92 25.25 -6.90
CA GLY A 353 7.89 25.99 -7.74
C GLY A 353 9.17 26.41 -7.03
N VAL A 354 9.39 26.04 -5.76
CA VAL A 354 10.59 26.40 -4.99
C VAL A 354 11.68 25.33 -5.20
N LEU A 355 12.10 25.17 -6.46
CA LEU A 355 12.97 24.08 -6.94
C LEU A 355 14.34 24.06 -6.25
N ALA A 356 14.91 25.22 -5.95
CA ALA A 356 16.19 25.30 -5.23
C ALA A 356 16.09 24.68 -3.81
N ARG A 357 14.96 24.89 -3.13
CA ARG A 357 14.72 24.28 -1.81
C ARG A 357 14.43 22.79 -1.93
N ALA A 358 13.64 22.38 -2.94
CA ALA A 358 13.40 20.96 -3.22
C ALA A 358 14.71 20.19 -3.44
N ARG A 359 15.63 20.78 -4.22
CA ARG A 359 16.96 20.21 -4.46
C ARG A 359 17.77 20.12 -3.17
N LYS A 360 17.80 21.19 -2.38
CA LYS A 360 18.53 21.19 -1.10
C LYS A 360 18.02 20.10 -0.16
N VAL A 361 16.70 19.97 0.00
CA VAL A 361 16.10 18.90 0.81
C VAL A 361 16.52 17.53 0.28
N LEU A 362 16.49 17.29 -1.04
CA LEU A 362 16.93 16.03 -1.64
C LEU A 362 18.40 15.73 -1.30
N GLU A 363 19.29 16.74 -1.39
CA GLU A 363 20.72 16.57 -1.09
C GLU A 363 20.98 16.31 0.41
N GLU A 364 20.11 16.77 1.30
CA GLU A 364 20.17 16.55 2.75
C GLU A 364 19.62 15.18 3.20
N LEU A 365 18.89 14.45 2.32
CA LEU A 365 18.36 13.12 2.67
C LEU A 365 19.51 12.12 2.86
N PRO A 366 19.50 11.33 3.94
CA PRO A 366 20.54 10.33 4.22
C PRO A 366 20.55 9.19 3.21
N VAL A 367 19.39 8.84 2.67
CA VAL A 367 19.21 7.83 1.63
C VAL A 367 18.28 8.40 0.57
N ARG A 368 18.66 8.28 -0.69
CA ARG A 368 17.86 8.67 -1.84
C ARG A 368 17.52 7.43 -2.67
N ASN A 369 16.29 7.40 -3.17
CA ASN A 369 15.85 6.35 -4.10
C ASN A 369 15.28 6.98 -5.38
N VAL A 370 14.86 6.14 -6.32
CA VAL A 370 14.27 6.59 -7.59
C VAL A 370 13.08 7.53 -7.38
N VAL A 371 12.28 7.31 -6.31
CA VAL A 371 11.11 8.16 -6.00
C VAL A 371 11.54 9.54 -5.55
N SER A 372 12.62 9.65 -4.76
CA SER A 372 13.19 10.93 -4.32
C SER A 372 13.60 11.82 -5.50
N TRP A 373 14.31 11.22 -6.46
CA TRP A 373 14.75 11.91 -7.67
C TRP A 373 13.58 12.23 -8.60
N ASN A 374 12.62 11.32 -8.75
CA ASN A 374 11.43 11.55 -9.57
C ASN A 374 10.58 12.73 -9.06
N ALA A 375 10.49 12.94 -7.75
CA ALA A 375 9.79 14.07 -7.17
C ALA A 375 10.39 15.41 -7.62
N LEU A 376 11.72 15.53 -7.64
CA LEU A 376 12.42 16.73 -8.11
C LEU A 376 12.35 16.86 -9.64
N LEU A 377 12.54 15.78 -10.39
CA LEU A 377 12.43 15.74 -11.85
C LEU A 377 11.04 16.16 -12.33
N ALA A 378 9.97 15.70 -11.66
CA ALA A 378 8.61 16.13 -11.96
C ALA A 378 8.42 17.65 -11.75
N GLY A 379 9.02 18.20 -10.70
CA GLY A 379 9.04 19.64 -10.48
C GLY A 379 9.73 20.40 -11.61
N TYR A 380 10.93 20.00 -12.01
CA TYR A 380 11.63 20.62 -13.14
C TYR A 380 10.81 20.48 -14.44
N ALA A 381 10.20 19.32 -14.68
CA ALA A 381 9.34 19.11 -15.84
C ALA A 381 8.13 20.05 -15.82
N GLN A 382 7.46 20.19 -14.68
CA GLN A 382 6.29 21.05 -14.53
C GLN A 382 6.60 22.54 -14.81
N HIS A 383 7.80 23.00 -14.41
CA HIS A 383 8.22 24.40 -14.56
C HIS A 383 9.06 24.66 -15.82
N GLY A 384 9.30 23.63 -16.68
CA GLY A 384 10.00 23.78 -17.96
C GLY A 384 11.52 23.95 -17.85
N HIS A 385 12.12 23.51 -16.74
CA HIS A 385 13.56 23.54 -16.48
C HIS A 385 14.28 22.30 -17.05
N GLY A 386 14.35 22.20 -18.38
CA GLY A 386 14.93 21.02 -19.07
C GLY A 386 16.40 20.77 -18.76
N PRO A 387 17.30 21.77 -18.85
CA PRO A 387 18.71 21.59 -18.53
C PRO A 387 18.96 21.06 -17.11
N GLU A 388 18.22 21.59 -16.13
CA GLU A 388 18.32 21.17 -14.73
C GLU A 388 17.76 19.77 -14.53
N ALA A 389 16.71 19.39 -15.26
CA ALA A 389 16.17 18.04 -15.24
C ALA A 389 17.17 17.02 -15.80
N LEU A 390 17.85 17.34 -16.91
CA LEU A 390 18.90 16.48 -17.47
C LEU A 390 20.09 16.32 -16.51
N ASN A 391 20.54 17.40 -15.87
CA ASN A 391 21.60 17.33 -14.86
C ASN A 391 21.18 16.48 -13.65
N CYS A 392 19.91 16.61 -13.19
CA CYS A 392 19.38 15.75 -12.14
C CYS A 392 19.32 14.28 -12.54
N PHE A 393 18.94 14.00 -13.77
CA PHE A 393 18.90 12.65 -14.31
C PHE A 393 20.31 12.00 -14.36
N GLU A 394 21.32 12.74 -14.79
CA GLU A 394 22.71 12.29 -14.77
C GLU A 394 23.21 12.01 -13.36
N LYS A 395 22.92 12.92 -12.40
CA LYS A 395 23.27 12.71 -10.98
C LYS A 395 22.65 11.45 -10.40
N MET A 396 21.35 11.21 -10.68
CA MET A 396 20.65 10.01 -10.26
C MET A 396 21.36 8.74 -10.79
N GLN A 397 21.77 8.74 -12.07
CA GLN A 397 22.51 7.63 -12.66
C GLN A 397 23.90 7.44 -12.04
N ASN A 398 24.59 8.51 -11.73
CA ASN A 398 25.90 8.48 -11.07
C ASN A 398 25.81 7.94 -9.64
N GLU A 399 24.66 8.05 -8.98
CA GLU A 399 24.38 7.36 -7.71
C GLU A 399 24.06 5.84 -7.89
N GLY A 400 24.12 5.32 -9.12
CA GLY A 400 23.84 3.91 -9.42
C GLY A 400 22.36 3.55 -9.47
N LEU A 401 21.46 4.53 -9.48
CA LEU A 401 20.02 4.31 -9.53
C LEU A 401 19.55 4.08 -10.97
N ILE A 402 18.76 3.02 -11.18
CA ILE A 402 18.21 2.66 -12.48
C ILE A 402 16.94 3.47 -12.75
N PRO A 403 16.86 4.26 -13.85
CA PRO A 403 15.65 4.96 -14.25
C PRO A 403 14.48 4.02 -14.47
N ASN A 404 13.28 4.44 -14.08
CA ASN A 404 12.04 3.73 -14.36
C ASN A 404 11.16 4.52 -15.35
N VAL A 405 9.99 3.97 -15.68
CA VAL A 405 9.00 4.59 -16.58
C VAL A 405 8.71 6.05 -16.20
N VAL A 406 8.47 6.31 -14.90
CA VAL A 406 8.18 7.66 -14.38
C VAL A 406 9.36 8.61 -14.55
N THR A 407 10.58 8.14 -14.28
CA THR A 407 11.80 8.94 -14.47
C THR A 407 11.90 9.46 -15.89
N LEU A 408 11.73 8.55 -16.87
CA LEU A 408 11.86 8.89 -18.29
C LEU A 408 10.70 9.78 -18.77
N SER A 409 9.47 9.57 -18.28
CA SER A 409 8.34 10.48 -18.53
C SER A 409 8.65 11.91 -18.04
N CYS A 410 9.19 12.06 -16.83
CA CYS A 410 9.55 13.38 -16.29
C CYS A 410 10.63 14.07 -17.12
N VAL A 411 11.71 13.36 -17.47
CA VAL A 411 12.82 13.95 -18.24
C VAL A 411 12.39 14.29 -19.67
N LEU A 412 11.64 13.40 -20.35
CA LEU A 412 11.08 13.68 -21.67
C LEU A 412 10.12 14.88 -21.65
N SER A 413 9.27 14.99 -20.63
CA SER A 413 8.36 16.12 -20.45
C SER A 413 9.14 17.43 -20.25
N ALA A 414 10.23 17.41 -19.47
CA ALA A 414 11.10 18.56 -19.28
C ALA A 414 11.79 18.97 -20.60
N CYS A 415 12.31 18.02 -21.36
CA CYS A 415 12.90 18.25 -22.68
C CYS A 415 11.85 18.82 -23.66
N SER A 416 10.63 18.29 -23.63
CA SER A 416 9.52 18.76 -24.46
C SER A 416 9.20 20.23 -24.26
N ARG A 417 9.13 20.66 -23.00
CA ARG A 417 8.79 22.05 -22.65
C ARG A 417 9.94 23.03 -22.93
N SER A 418 11.19 22.57 -22.83
CA SER A 418 12.38 23.37 -23.08
C SER A 418 12.90 23.29 -24.52
N GLY A 419 12.23 22.56 -25.43
CA GLY A 419 12.60 22.45 -26.84
C GLY A 419 13.88 21.65 -27.11
N LYS A 420 14.27 20.76 -26.19
CA LYS A 420 15.49 19.93 -26.26
C LYS A 420 15.25 18.67 -27.10
N LEU A 421 15.17 18.83 -28.44
CA LEU A 421 14.81 17.75 -29.37
C LEU A 421 15.84 16.61 -29.37
N ASN A 422 17.13 16.94 -29.50
CA ASN A 422 18.17 15.92 -29.63
C ASN A 422 18.25 15.03 -28.38
N GLU A 423 18.19 15.66 -27.21
CA GLU A 423 18.22 14.96 -25.93
C GLU A 423 16.96 14.09 -25.75
N ALA A 424 15.78 14.58 -26.17
CA ALA A 424 14.54 13.82 -26.11
C ALA A 424 14.58 12.58 -27.04
N GLN A 425 15.07 12.73 -28.30
CA GLN A 425 15.22 11.61 -29.23
C GLN A 425 16.18 10.55 -28.72
N MET A 426 17.33 10.98 -28.17
CA MET A 426 18.33 10.08 -27.60
C MET A 426 17.74 9.31 -26.40
N LEU A 427 17.04 10.00 -25.51
CA LEU A 427 16.39 9.38 -24.36
C LEU A 427 15.31 8.38 -24.77
N PHE A 428 14.48 8.74 -25.75
CA PHE A 428 13.41 7.87 -26.25
C PHE A 428 13.97 6.59 -26.87
N THR A 429 15.04 6.70 -27.67
CA THR A 429 15.73 5.54 -28.25
C THR A 429 16.37 4.66 -27.17
N ASN A 430 16.97 5.29 -26.15
CA ASN A 430 17.60 4.59 -25.04
C ASN A 430 16.60 3.88 -24.11
N MET A 431 15.31 4.21 -24.15
CA MET A 431 14.30 3.51 -23.34
C MET A 431 14.32 2.01 -23.57
N THR A 432 14.27 1.59 -24.82
CA THR A 432 14.27 0.16 -25.18
C THR A 432 15.68 -0.42 -25.18
N THR A 433 16.65 0.30 -25.77
CA THR A 433 17.99 -0.24 -26.01
C THR A 433 18.87 -0.31 -24.76
N LYS A 434 18.80 0.71 -23.90
CA LYS A 434 19.66 0.81 -22.70
C LYS A 434 18.94 0.38 -21.43
N TYR A 435 17.64 0.75 -21.29
CA TYR A 435 16.90 0.53 -20.05
C TYR A 435 15.91 -0.63 -20.10
N GLY A 436 15.65 -1.21 -21.29
CA GLY A 436 14.71 -2.30 -21.47
C GLY A 436 13.25 -1.90 -21.17
N ILE A 437 12.94 -0.60 -21.27
CA ILE A 437 11.62 -0.04 -20.96
C ILE A 437 10.88 0.23 -22.27
N ASN A 438 9.74 -0.42 -22.47
CA ASN A 438 8.87 -0.11 -23.61
C ASN A 438 8.22 1.25 -23.43
N PRO A 439 8.27 2.15 -24.44
CA PRO A 439 7.64 3.45 -24.38
C PRO A 439 6.12 3.32 -24.16
N THR A 440 5.60 4.09 -23.20
CA THR A 440 4.16 4.21 -22.95
C THR A 440 3.57 5.36 -23.76
N LEU A 441 2.24 5.46 -23.76
CA LEU A 441 1.52 6.54 -24.41
C LEU A 441 1.99 7.94 -23.99
N GLU A 442 2.35 8.14 -22.71
CA GLU A 442 2.87 9.40 -22.20
C GLU A 442 4.20 9.79 -22.86
N HIS A 443 5.12 8.82 -23.06
CA HIS A 443 6.40 9.05 -23.72
C HIS A 443 6.22 9.46 -25.17
N TYR A 444 5.33 8.76 -25.90
CA TYR A 444 4.98 9.14 -27.26
C TYR A 444 4.34 10.53 -27.34
N THR A 445 3.44 10.85 -26.42
CA THR A 445 2.82 12.20 -26.33
C THR A 445 3.87 13.28 -26.13
N CYS A 446 4.85 13.07 -25.25
CA CYS A 446 5.97 14.00 -25.08
C CYS A 446 6.77 14.16 -26.36
N MET A 447 7.06 13.07 -27.09
CA MET A 447 7.79 13.12 -28.37
C MET A 447 7.00 13.88 -29.44
N VAL A 448 5.68 13.65 -29.55
CA VAL A 448 4.80 14.40 -30.46
C VAL A 448 4.86 15.90 -30.18
N VAL A 449 4.84 16.28 -28.89
CA VAL A 449 4.94 17.72 -28.50
C VAL A 449 6.31 18.30 -28.86
N VAL A 450 7.41 17.57 -28.58
CA VAL A 450 8.77 18.06 -28.94
C VAL A 450 8.91 18.23 -30.43
N LEU A 451 8.59 17.20 -31.21
CA LEU A 451 8.70 17.19 -32.68
C LEU A 451 7.80 18.25 -33.32
N GLY A 452 6.57 18.37 -32.78
CA GLY A 452 5.62 19.37 -33.26
C GLY A 452 6.05 20.80 -32.94
N ASN A 453 6.69 21.07 -31.81
CA ASN A 453 7.21 22.40 -31.47
C ASN A 453 8.35 22.85 -32.41
N VAL A 454 9.07 21.92 -33.01
CA VAL A 454 10.16 22.18 -33.98
C VAL A 454 9.65 22.12 -35.43
N GLY A 455 8.40 21.71 -35.66
CA GLY A 455 7.81 21.62 -36.98
C GLY A 455 8.18 20.34 -37.77
N CYS A 456 8.73 19.33 -37.10
CA CYS A 456 9.14 18.06 -37.73
C CYS A 456 7.95 17.11 -37.85
N PHE A 457 6.96 17.44 -38.68
CA PHE A 457 5.68 16.73 -38.76
C PHE A 457 5.76 15.32 -39.33
N ASP A 458 6.72 15.03 -40.21
CA ASP A 458 6.93 13.66 -40.73
C ASP A 458 7.30 12.68 -39.61
N TYR A 459 8.13 13.13 -38.67
CA TYR A 459 8.47 12.34 -37.48
C TYR A 459 7.32 12.25 -36.48
N VAL A 460 6.43 13.27 -36.44
CA VAL A 460 5.19 13.20 -35.62
C VAL A 460 4.30 12.06 -36.11
N ILE A 461 4.12 11.94 -37.44
CA ILE A 461 3.30 10.87 -38.02
C ILE A 461 3.94 9.51 -37.71
N SER A 462 5.24 9.35 -37.95
CA SER A 462 5.96 8.11 -37.63
C SER A 462 5.87 7.74 -36.14
N ALA A 463 5.92 8.73 -35.24
CA ALA A 463 5.75 8.48 -33.80
C ALA A 463 4.33 8.00 -33.46
N ILE A 464 3.30 8.54 -34.12
CA ILE A 464 1.90 8.11 -33.93
C ILE A 464 1.70 6.68 -34.47
N GLU A 465 2.27 6.35 -35.62
CA GLU A 465 2.20 5.00 -36.19
C GLU A 465 2.89 3.93 -35.32
N GLY A 466 3.95 4.32 -34.61
CA GLY A 466 4.67 3.45 -33.66
C GLY A 466 3.98 3.27 -32.29
N MET A 467 2.87 3.94 -32.01
CA MET A 467 2.17 3.83 -30.73
C MET A 467 1.44 2.49 -30.56
N PRO A 468 1.43 1.94 -29.34
CA PRO A 468 0.66 0.73 -29.03
C PRO A 468 -0.84 0.87 -29.29
N SER A 469 -1.39 2.08 -29.17
CA SER A 469 -2.76 2.46 -29.53
C SER A 469 -2.81 3.95 -29.84
N SER A 470 -3.39 4.30 -30.99
CA SER A 470 -3.66 5.69 -31.39
C SER A 470 -5.00 6.21 -30.84
N ASP A 471 -5.73 5.42 -30.06
CA ASP A 471 -7.07 5.72 -29.55
C ASP A 471 -7.03 6.60 -28.28
N SER A 472 -6.11 7.55 -28.22
CA SER A 472 -6.00 8.50 -27.10
C SER A 472 -6.28 9.93 -27.56
N LEU A 473 -7.32 10.52 -26.99
CA LEU A 473 -7.68 11.92 -27.22
C LEU A 473 -6.51 12.88 -26.90
N ALA A 474 -5.74 12.59 -25.84
CA ALA A 474 -4.61 13.43 -25.41
C ALA A 474 -3.52 13.56 -26.49
N VAL A 475 -3.23 12.49 -27.23
CA VAL A 475 -2.26 12.50 -28.33
C VAL A 475 -2.74 13.45 -29.45
N TRP A 476 -3.99 13.31 -29.88
CA TRP A 476 -4.53 14.13 -30.95
C TRP A 476 -4.67 15.62 -30.56
N LEU A 477 -4.96 15.91 -29.29
CA LEU A 477 -4.92 17.28 -28.75
C LEU A 477 -3.49 17.84 -28.72
N ALA A 478 -2.49 17.02 -28.43
CA ALA A 478 -1.08 17.40 -28.52
C ALA A 478 -0.68 17.75 -29.97
N VAL A 479 -1.09 16.93 -30.94
CA VAL A 479 -0.88 17.20 -32.38
C VAL A 479 -1.58 18.50 -32.80
N LEU A 480 -2.83 18.73 -32.40
CA LEU A 480 -3.54 19.98 -32.66
C LEU A 480 -2.82 21.20 -32.09
N THR A 481 -2.31 21.06 -30.85
CA THR A 481 -1.54 22.12 -30.19
C THR A 481 -0.25 22.44 -30.94
N ALA A 482 0.45 21.43 -31.45
CA ALA A 482 1.64 21.60 -32.30
C ALA A 482 1.30 22.24 -33.64
N CYS A 483 0.22 21.80 -34.31
CA CYS A 483 -0.26 22.37 -35.56
C CYS A 483 -0.65 23.84 -35.41
N ARG A 484 -1.21 24.23 -34.27
CA ARG A 484 -1.54 25.65 -33.99
C ARG A 484 -0.29 26.54 -33.97
N LYS A 485 0.83 26.04 -33.36
CA LYS A 485 2.08 26.84 -33.29
C LYS A 485 2.70 27.05 -34.66
N CYS A 486 2.64 26.05 -35.54
CA CYS A 486 3.35 26.04 -36.80
C CYS A 486 2.42 26.33 -38.03
N GLY A 487 1.13 26.57 -37.80
CA GLY A 487 0.17 26.87 -38.87
C GLY A 487 -0.14 25.69 -39.80
N ASN A 488 0.10 24.44 -39.40
CA ASN A 488 -0.12 23.26 -40.24
C ASN A 488 -1.59 22.85 -40.26
N VAL A 489 -2.36 23.42 -41.21
CA VAL A 489 -3.80 23.15 -41.37
C VAL A 489 -4.07 21.72 -41.81
N LYS A 490 -3.21 21.14 -42.67
CA LYS A 490 -3.44 19.79 -43.23
C LYS A 490 -3.43 18.71 -42.18
N LEU A 491 -2.37 18.68 -41.35
CA LEU A 491 -2.26 17.75 -40.25
C LEU A 491 -3.25 18.09 -39.11
N GLY A 492 -3.53 19.39 -38.90
CA GLY A 492 -4.55 19.84 -37.95
C GLY A 492 -5.94 19.28 -38.24
N ARG A 493 -6.38 19.27 -39.50
CA ARG A 493 -7.65 18.67 -39.91
C ARG A 493 -7.71 17.18 -39.63
N LEU A 494 -6.64 16.45 -39.93
CA LEU A 494 -6.56 15.01 -39.65
C LEU A 494 -6.65 14.73 -38.14
N ALA A 495 -5.88 15.47 -37.34
CA ALA A 495 -5.89 15.33 -35.89
C ALA A 495 -7.25 15.69 -35.27
N PHE A 496 -7.93 16.73 -35.81
CA PHE A 496 -9.28 17.11 -35.41
C PHE A 496 -10.29 15.99 -35.69
N HIS A 497 -10.25 15.42 -36.88
CA HIS A 497 -11.11 14.30 -37.24
C HIS A 497 -10.96 13.10 -36.30
N GLN A 498 -9.73 12.74 -35.94
CA GLN A 498 -9.46 11.65 -35.02
C GLN A 498 -9.93 12.00 -33.60
N ALA A 499 -9.68 13.22 -33.13
CA ALA A 499 -10.16 13.68 -31.83
C ALA A 499 -11.70 13.61 -31.73
N MET A 500 -12.43 14.06 -32.79
CA MET A 500 -13.88 14.00 -32.83
C MET A 500 -14.44 12.58 -32.91
N ARG A 501 -13.69 11.65 -33.50
CA ARG A 501 -14.07 10.24 -33.52
C ARG A 501 -14.03 9.62 -32.14
N LEU A 502 -13.07 10.06 -31.29
CA LEU A 502 -12.89 9.58 -29.94
C LEU A 502 -13.84 10.26 -28.94
N ASP A 503 -14.00 11.58 -29.06
CA ASP A 503 -14.93 12.37 -28.24
C ASP A 503 -15.51 13.52 -29.06
N GLY A 504 -16.74 13.32 -29.60
CA GLY A 504 -17.45 14.31 -30.41
C GLY A 504 -17.81 15.58 -29.63
N SER A 505 -17.73 15.59 -28.31
CA SER A 505 -18.07 16.73 -27.43
C SER A 505 -16.86 17.54 -26.96
N CYS A 506 -15.65 17.19 -27.37
CA CYS A 506 -14.40 17.81 -26.90
C CYS A 506 -14.29 19.28 -27.35
N SER A 507 -14.71 20.22 -26.49
CA SER A 507 -14.64 21.67 -26.75
C SER A 507 -13.20 22.16 -27.05
N THR A 508 -12.20 21.57 -26.42
CA THR A 508 -10.78 21.92 -26.61
C THR A 508 -10.32 21.68 -28.04
N ALA A 509 -10.76 20.59 -28.68
CA ALA A 509 -10.42 20.29 -30.07
C ALA A 509 -11.01 21.33 -31.05
N TYR A 510 -12.24 21.77 -30.83
CA TYR A 510 -12.86 22.83 -31.61
C TYR A 510 -12.10 24.15 -31.48
N VAL A 511 -11.77 24.56 -30.27
CA VAL A 511 -11.02 25.81 -30.03
C VAL A 511 -9.62 25.74 -30.66
N LEU A 512 -8.92 24.62 -30.57
CA LEU A 512 -7.61 24.45 -31.18
C LEU A 512 -7.69 24.52 -32.70
N MET A 513 -8.70 23.86 -33.33
CA MET A 513 -8.88 23.88 -34.78
C MET A 513 -9.26 25.26 -35.29
N ALA A 514 -10.13 25.98 -34.58
CA ALA A 514 -10.46 27.38 -34.91
C ALA A 514 -9.22 28.29 -34.88
N ASN A 515 -8.37 28.13 -33.87
CA ASN A 515 -7.13 28.89 -33.77
C ASN A 515 -6.11 28.54 -34.88
N ILE A 516 -6.07 27.27 -35.34
CA ILE A 516 -5.22 26.85 -36.47
C ILE A 516 -5.67 27.58 -37.74
N PHE A 517 -6.99 27.65 -38.03
CA PHE A 517 -7.52 28.38 -39.19
C PHE A 517 -7.26 29.89 -39.09
N ALA A 518 -7.46 30.48 -37.89
CA ALA A 518 -7.21 31.90 -37.70
C ALA A 518 -5.73 32.25 -37.94
N SER A 519 -4.81 31.45 -37.44
CA SER A 519 -3.36 31.69 -37.65
C SER A 519 -2.92 31.49 -39.09
N ALA A 520 -3.51 30.54 -39.82
CA ALA A 520 -3.25 30.32 -41.24
C ALA A 520 -3.80 31.44 -42.15
N ASN A 521 -4.96 32.01 -41.83
CA ASN A 521 -5.54 33.14 -42.58
C ASN A 521 -4.81 34.47 -42.33
N MET A 522 -4.04 34.62 -41.26
CA MET A 522 -3.25 35.83 -41.02
C MET A 522 -1.85 35.76 -41.65
N GLN A 523 -1.44 34.61 -42.21
CA GLN A 523 -0.15 34.45 -42.92
C GLN A 523 -0.32 34.47 -44.46
N GLY A 524 -1.54 34.60 -44.98
CA GLY A 524 -1.89 34.81 -46.39
C GLY A 524 -2.53 36.17 -46.53
#